data_d6380d4580f15c685719d288073ed71e
#
_entry.id   d6380d4580f15c685719d288073ed71e
#
_cell.length_a   1.000
_cell.length_b   1.000
_cell.length_c   1.000
_cell.angle_alpha   90.00
_cell.angle_beta   90.00
_cell.angle_gamma   90.00
#
_symmetry.space_group_name_H-M   'P 1'
#
loop_
_entity.id
_entity.type
_entity.pdbx_description
1 polymer ?
#
loop_
_entity_poly.entity_id
_entity_poly.type
_entity_poly.pdbx_seq_one_letter_code
_entity_poly.pdbx_strand_id
1 'polypeptide(L)'
;MRRAAPPARARSSAVPQPDAGRASIEAPDLNEQAEWLLRRNWRAGRLADGTPYGFTCPSPPRYRHQWYWDSCFHAIVWRHFDPARAREELRTLLRAGRLDGFIPHTVFWHDRAGWRRAPFYATQSVRHNLATAHIQTPLLALAWELVAESSPDEPSFATEAVDQLCLHYDWLESERDPDGDGLISIIHPDESGLDDSPKYDEVFGWMRHYLPGYFWLVERSRRLGYDSRAIIGRYDEHVEDVLVNVFYALALRSLARLSGRDRYRERADRTEQALVERCWDERAGMFWDLAGRYERPISVSTWSSLAPLALPSLPEEIGRRIVEEQVLDSRRFATPFGIPSVSLEEPSFRAGWHLFRCWRGPTWVNTGWLLIPAMRRLGYTHESERILASYLELVARHGFREYYNPLNGEGLAARHFGWSTLLVDLVLDRSRLGPCGPSGSSGTSNRVAAS
;
A
#
# COMPACT_ATOMS: atom_id res chain seq x y z
N MET A 1 59.19 29.25 15.93
CA MET A 1 59.03 28.40 14.71
C MET A 1 58.40 27.08 15.14
N ARG A 2 57.10 26.92 14.99
CA ARG A 2 56.40 25.66 15.20
C ARG A 2 55.96 25.13 13.83
N ARG A 3 56.39 23.92 13.49
CA ARG A 3 56.08 23.25 12.22
C ARG A 3 54.62 22.77 12.26
N ALA A 4 53.86 23.08 11.21
CA ALA A 4 52.52 22.60 10.99
C ALA A 4 52.54 21.12 10.56
N ALA A 5 51.62 20.31 11.12
CA ALA A 5 51.37 18.93 10.73
C ALA A 5 50.53 18.87 9.43
N PRO A 6 50.72 17.84 8.59
CA PRO A 6 49.99 17.70 7.34
C PRO A 6 48.52 17.24 7.60
N PRO A 7 47.57 17.53 6.71
CA PRO A 7 46.17 17.16 6.89
C PRO A 7 45.97 15.65 6.70
N ALA A 8 45.13 15.06 7.55
CA ALA A 8 44.73 13.69 7.50
C ALA A 8 43.96 13.40 6.20
N ARG A 9 44.37 12.36 5.47
CA ARG A 9 43.66 11.84 4.30
C ARG A 9 42.32 11.28 4.74
N ALA A 10 41.23 11.75 4.15
CA ALA A 10 39.89 11.19 4.27
C ALA A 10 39.91 9.73 3.77
N ARG A 11 39.56 8.80 4.64
CA ARG A 11 39.31 7.41 4.27
C ARG A 11 37.98 7.34 3.52
N SER A 12 38.04 7.02 2.25
CA SER A 12 36.89 6.59 1.45
C SER A 12 36.29 5.34 2.10
N SER A 13 35.13 5.48 2.72
CA SER A 13 34.33 4.34 3.19
C SER A 13 33.64 3.74 1.96
N ALA A 14 34.26 2.75 1.34
CA ALA A 14 33.59 1.91 0.36
C ALA A 14 32.44 1.20 1.04
N VAL A 15 31.22 1.40 0.50
CA VAL A 15 30.03 0.64 0.86
C VAL A 15 30.34 -0.85 0.59
N PRO A 16 30.12 -1.77 1.55
CA PRO A 16 30.37 -3.19 1.32
C PRO A 16 29.46 -3.67 0.17
N GLN A 17 30.07 -4.20 -0.88
CA GLN A 17 29.33 -4.93 -1.91
C GLN A 17 28.78 -6.22 -1.28
N PRO A 18 27.52 -6.58 -1.57
CA PRO A 18 26.95 -7.82 -1.05
C PRO A 18 27.70 -9.04 -1.63
N ASP A 19 28.07 -9.95 -0.73
CA ASP A 19 28.79 -11.18 -1.04
C ASP A 19 28.02 -12.04 -2.07
N ALA A 20 28.68 -12.49 -3.13
CA ALA A 20 28.15 -13.30 -4.22
C ALA A 20 27.88 -14.80 -3.83
N GLY A 21 27.86 -15.10 -2.53
CA GLY A 21 27.63 -16.45 -1.98
C GLY A 21 26.27 -16.64 -1.31
N ARG A 22 25.20 -15.88 -1.69
CA ARG A 22 23.91 -15.93 -1.02
C ARG A 22 23.09 -17.15 -1.40
N ALA A 23 22.67 -17.91 -0.38
CA ALA A 23 21.73 -19.00 -0.54
C ALA A 23 20.43 -18.50 -1.20
N SER A 24 20.09 -19.03 -2.38
CA SER A 24 18.78 -18.85 -2.98
C SER A 24 17.74 -19.56 -2.11
N ILE A 25 16.75 -18.84 -1.62
CA ILE A 25 15.57 -19.49 -1.03
C ILE A 25 14.86 -20.18 -2.20
N GLU A 26 14.67 -21.47 -2.11
CA GLU A 26 13.86 -22.19 -3.06
C GLU A 26 12.40 -21.69 -2.97
N ALA A 27 11.80 -21.36 -4.10
CA ALA A 27 10.44 -20.85 -4.18
C ALA A 27 9.38 -21.73 -3.46
N PRO A 28 9.51 -23.07 -3.40
CA PRO A 28 8.59 -23.95 -2.66
C PRO A 28 8.54 -23.66 -1.15
N ASP A 29 9.69 -23.38 -0.52
CA ASP A 29 9.74 -23.10 0.92
C ASP A 29 9.03 -21.76 1.27
N LEU A 30 9.19 -20.74 0.44
CA LEU A 30 8.51 -19.46 0.61
C LEU A 30 6.98 -19.60 0.54
N ASN A 31 6.48 -20.38 -0.43
CA ASN A 31 5.05 -20.61 -0.63
C ASN A 31 4.43 -21.38 0.53
N GLU A 32 5.06 -22.45 0.98
CA GLU A 32 4.59 -23.27 2.10
C GLU A 32 4.53 -22.43 3.40
N GLN A 33 5.55 -21.64 3.67
CA GLN A 33 5.59 -20.78 4.83
C GLN A 33 4.49 -19.70 4.79
N ALA A 34 4.24 -19.10 3.61
CA ALA A 34 3.21 -18.10 3.44
C ALA A 34 1.80 -18.70 3.60
N GLU A 35 1.53 -19.83 2.97
CA GLU A 35 0.25 -20.52 3.11
C GLU A 35 -0.01 -20.92 4.57
N TRP A 36 0.98 -21.53 5.23
CA TRP A 36 0.88 -21.86 6.64
C TRP A 36 0.56 -20.64 7.49
N LEU A 37 1.22 -19.49 7.24
CA LEU A 37 1.00 -18.25 7.97
C LEU A 37 -0.44 -17.74 7.78
N LEU A 38 -0.91 -17.67 6.55
CA LEU A 38 -2.26 -17.21 6.25
C LEU A 38 -3.31 -18.14 6.87
N ARG A 39 -3.12 -19.49 6.81
CA ARG A 39 -3.98 -20.47 7.48
C ARG A 39 -4.01 -20.28 8.99
N ARG A 40 -2.85 -20.05 9.61
CA ARG A 40 -2.71 -19.76 11.04
C ARG A 40 -3.46 -18.51 11.47
N ASN A 41 -3.43 -17.46 10.63
CA ASN A 41 -4.02 -16.17 10.91
C ASN A 41 -5.51 -16.11 10.52
N TRP A 42 -6.04 -17.10 9.79
CA TRP A 42 -7.44 -17.17 9.41
C TRP A 42 -8.38 -17.25 10.60
N ARG A 43 -9.46 -16.49 10.55
CA ARG A 43 -10.57 -16.47 11.52
C ARG A 43 -11.89 -16.59 10.78
N ALA A 44 -12.77 -17.46 11.25
CA ALA A 44 -14.10 -17.61 10.69
C ALA A 44 -15.12 -17.85 11.80
N GLY A 45 -16.36 -17.50 11.54
CA GLY A 45 -17.46 -17.68 12.48
C GLY A 45 -18.80 -17.28 11.88
N ARG A 46 -19.78 -17.11 12.74
CA ARG A 46 -21.10 -16.59 12.39
C ARG A 46 -21.52 -15.50 13.35
N LEU A 47 -22.19 -14.50 12.82
CA LEU A 47 -22.87 -13.47 13.60
C LEU A 47 -24.13 -14.02 14.28
N ALA A 48 -24.73 -13.23 15.17
CA ALA A 48 -25.93 -13.63 15.89
C ALA A 48 -27.14 -13.91 14.96
N ASP A 49 -27.17 -13.26 13.78
CA ASP A 49 -28.18 -13.47 12.74
C ASP A 49 -27.87 -14.66 11.79
N GLY A 50 -26.79 -15.41 12.07
CA GLY A 50 -26.34 -16.53 11.27
C GLY A 50 -25.42 -16.17 10.10
N THR A 51 -25.19 -14.88 9.79
CA THR A 51 -24.32 -14.43 8.70
C THR A 51 -22.90 -14.94 8.92
N PRO A 52 -22.30 -15.65 7.94
CA PRO A 52 -20.92 -16.12 8.07
C PRO A 52 -19.94 -14.97 7.89
N TYR A 53 -18.76 -15.09 8.51
CA TYR A 53 -17.61 -14.27 8.21
C TYR A 53 -16.33 -15.13 8.19
N GLY A 54 -15.38 -14.74 7.34
CA GLY A 54 -14.06 -15.38 7.26
C GLY A 54 -13.03 -14.35 6.76
N PHE A 55 -11.95 -14.17 7.53
CA PHE A 55 -10.90 -13.23 7.19
C PHE A 55 -9.56 -13.62 7.82
N THR A 56 -8.47 -13.08 7.30
CA THR A 56 -7.12 -13.25 7.83
C THR A 56 -6.77 -12.08 8.76
N CYS A 57 -6.41 -12.36 10.01
CA CYS A 57 -5.84 -11.35 10.90
C CYS A 57 -4.44 -10.98 10.43
N PRO A 58 -4.01 -9.70 10.50
CA PRO A 58 -2.64 -9.32 10.15
C PRO A 58 -1.58 -10.06 10.98
N SER A 59 -1.70 -10.09 12.30
CA SER A 59 -0.79 -10.85 13.20
C SER A 59 -1.39 -11.01 14.60
N PRO A 60 -2.16 -12.08 14.87
CA PRO A 60 -2.71 -12.31 16.20
C PRO A 60 -1.61 -12.75 17.19
N PRO A 61 -1.72 -12.40 18.50
CA PRO A 61 -2.85 -11.72 19.13
C PRO A 61 -2.84 -10.19 19.04
N ARG A 62 -1.77 -9.56 18.52
CA ARG A 62 -1.59 -8.10 18.48
C ARG A 62 -2.63 -7.47 17.54
N TYR A 63 -2.71 -7.95 16.31
CA TYR A 63 -3.62 -7.51 15.25
C TYR A 63 -4.62 -8.63 14.94
N ARG A 64 -5.74 -8.68 15.69
CA ARG A 64 -6.70 -9.78 15.63
C ARG A 64 -8.02 -9.47 14.94
N HIS A 65 -8.17 -8.25 14.42
CA HIS A 65 -9.38 -7.79 13.72
C HIS A 65 -9.19 -7.84 12.21
N GLN A 66 -10.22 -7.56 11.46
CA GLN A 66 -10.16 -7.36 10.03
C GLN A 66 -9.84 -5.89 9.74
N TRP A 67 -8.78 -5.62 8.98
CA TRP A 67 -8.47 -4.33 8.40
C TRP A 67 -8.74 -4.36 6.90
N TYR A 68 -9.17 -3.23 6.34
CA TYR A 68 -9.60 -3.13 4.96
C TYR A 68 -8.47 -3.49 3.97
N TRP A 69 -7.36 -2.75 3.98
CA TRP A 69 -6.30 -2.98 3.01
C TRP A 69 -5.53 -4.28 3.26
N ASP A 70 -5.39 -4.69 4.53
CA ASP A 70 -4.82 -5.99 4.89
C ASP A 70 -5.61 -7.13 4.27
N SER A 71 -6.95 -7.10 4.39
CA SER A 71 -7.80 -8.11 3.76
C SER A 71 -7.67 -8.16 2.25
N CYS A 72 -7.52 -7.00 1.60
CA CYS A 72 -7.26 -6.96 0.16
C CYS A 72 -5.92 -7.61 -0.17
N PHE A 73 -4.85 -7.30 0.56
CA PHE A 73 -3.54 -7.91 0.39
C PHE A 73 -3.56 -9.42 0.69
N HIS A 74 -4.24 -9.84 1.76
CA HIS A 74 -4.37 -11.25 2.08
C HIS A 74 -5.12 -12.01 0.99
N ALA A 75 -6.21 -11.46 0.46
CA ALA A 75 -6.98 -12.08 -0.62
C ALA A 75 -6.15 -12.20 -1.91
N ILE A 76 -5.34 -11.20 -2.24
CA ILE A 76 -4.39 -11.24 -3.36
C ILE A 76 -3.41 -12.41 -3.21
N VAL A 77 -2.92 -12.70 -2.01
CA VAL A 77 -2.04 -13.85 -1.79
C VAL A 77 -2.81 -15.17 -1.73
N TRP A 78 -3.98 -15.19 -1.07
CA TRP A 78 -4.84 -16.38 -1.01
C TRP A 78 -5.24 -16.91 -2.37
N ARG A 79 -5.37 -16.06 -3.41
CA ARG A 79 -5.74 -16.49 -4.77
C ARG A 79 -4.79 -17.53 -5.35
N HIS A 80 -3.55 -17.60 -4.87
CA HIS A 80 -2.53 -18.57 -5.30
C HIS A 80 -2.64 -19.92 -4.57
N PHE A 81 -3.26 -19.97 -3.40
CA PHE A 81 -3.32 -21.16 -2.54
C PHE A 81 -4.73 -21.70 -2.35
N ASP A 82 -5.69 -20.79 -2.12
CA ASP A 82 -7.08 -21.15 -1.80
C ASP A 82 -8.01 -20.02 -2.29
N PRO A 83 -8.39 -20.02 -3.59
CA PRO A 83 -9.26 -19.00 -4.15
C PRO A 83 -10.59 -18.84 -3.41
N ALA A 84 -11.12 -19.91 -2.81
CA ALA A 84 -12.36 -19.84 -2.04
C ALA A 84 -12.20 -18.97 -0.79
N ARG A 85 -11.05 -19.05 -0.10
CA ARG A 85 -10.74 -18.15 1.01
C ARG A 85 -10.50 -16.73 0.55
N ALA A 86 -9.83 -16.52 -0.59
CA ALA A 86 -9.67 -15.20 -1.16
C ALA A 86 -11.03 -14.51 -1.38
N ARG A 87 -11.97 -15.23 -2.00
CA ARG A 87 -13.34 -14.74 -2.22
C ARG A 87 -14.08 -14.46 -0.90
N GLU A 88 -13.99 -15.37 0.07
CA GLU A 88 -14.69 -15.19 1.36
C GLU A 88 -14.13 -14.00 2.15
N GLU A 89 -12.84 -13.75 2.09
CA GLU A 89 -12.22 -12.60 2.76
C GLU A 89 -12.74 -11.27 2.21
N LEU A 90 -12.82 -11.14 0.87
CA LEU A 90 -13.37 -9.94 0.22
C LEU A 90 -14.89 -9.82 0.43
N ARG A 91 -15.64 -10.92 0.34
CA ARG A 91 -17.07 -10.92 0.68
C ARG A 91 -17.33 -10.50 2.12
N THR A 92 -16.49 -10.97 3.05
CA THR A 92 -16.58 -10.59 4.46
C THR A 92 -16.35 -9.09 4.65
N LEU A 93 -15.32 -8.55 4.00
CA LEU A 93 -15.04 -7.11 4.05
C LEU A 93 -16.21 -6.30 3.49
N LEU A 94 -16.75 -6.69 2.35
CA LEU A 94 -17.88 -6.02 1.70
C LEU A 94 -19.17 -6.07 2.54
N ARG A 95 -19.41 -7.19 3.26
CA ARG A 95 -20.54 -7.31 4.22
C ARG A 95 -20.47 -6.29 5.35
N ALA A 96 -19.27 -5.79 5.69
CA ALA A 96 -19.11 -4.74 6.67
C ALA A 96 -19.50 -3.35 6.15
N GLY A 97 -19.74 -3.21 4.85
CA GLY A 97 -20.17 -1.96 4.24
C GLY A 97 -21.53 -1.48 4.71
N ARG A 98 -21.71 -0.16 4.78
CA ARG A 98 -23.00 0.49 5.02
C ARG A 98 -23.84 0.52 3.74
N LEU A 99 -25.12 0.82 3.89
CA LEU A 99 -26.04 0.91 2.76
C LEU A 99 -25.76 2.12 1.84
N ASP A 100 -25.05 3.13 2.33
CA ASP A 100 -24.62 4.29 1.56
C ASP A 100 -23.29 4.09 0.79
N GLY A 101 -22.61 2.95 0.99
CA GLY A 101 -21.35 2.62 0.30
C GLY A 101 -20.10 2.76 1.17
N PHE A 102 -20.18 3.35 2.35
CA PHE A 102 -19.04 3.41 3.27
C PHE A 102 -18.57 2.01 3.69
N ILE A 103 -17.26 1.74 3.59
CA ILE A 103 -16.63 0.53 4.13
C ILE A 103 -15.59 0.94 5.17
N PRO A 104 -15.64 0.38 6.41
CA PRO A 104 -14.79 0.82 7.50
C PRO A 104 -13.35 0.31 7.38
N HIS A 105 -12.41 1.11 7.88
CA HIS A 105 -11.00 0.78 8.05
C HIS A 105 -10.81 -0.53 8.84
N THR A 106 -11.51 -0.71 9.97
CA THR A 106 -11.40 -1.90 10.82
C THR A 106 -12.76 -2.39 11.27
N VAL A 107 -12.97 -3.71 11.25
CA VAL A 107 -14.18 -4.40 11.71
C VAL A 107 -13.86 -5.33 12.89
N PHE A 108 -14.66 -5.24 13.94
CA PHE A 108 -14.50 -6.00 15.19
C PHE A 108 -15.45 -7.19 15.26
N TRP A 109 -15.41 -8.11 14.27
CA TRP A 109 -16.37 -9.20 14.07
C TRP A 109 -16.68 -10.03 15.32
N HIS A 110 -15.67 -10.31 16.16
CA HIS A 110 -15.78 -11.17 17.34
C HIS A 110 -15.44 -10.47 18.66
N ASP A 111 -15.28 -9.13 18.64
CA ASP A 111 -14.96 -8.35 19.85
C ASP A 111 -16.19 -7.54 20.31
N ARG A 112 -17.00 -8.15 21.16
CA ARG A 112 -18.17 -7.48 21.75
C ARG A 112 -17.80 -6.28 22.65
N ALA A 113 -16.53 -6.17 23.06
CA ALA A 113 -16.02 -5.07 23.86
C ALA A 113 -15.34 -3.98 23.01
N GLY A 114 -15.59 -3.93 21.72
CA GLY A 114 -15.05 -2.93 20.78
C GLY A 114 -15.32 -1.48 21.22
N TRP A 115 -16.37 -1.23 22.00
CA TRP A 115 -16.66 0.08 22.61
C TRP A 115 -15.50 0.60 23.49
N ARG A 116 -14.68 -0.27 24.07
CA ARG A 116 -13.46 0.12 24.83
C ARG A 116 -12.40 0.77 23.95
N ARG A 117 -12.50 0.61 22.64
CA ARG A 117 -11.62 1.23 21.64
C ARG A 117 -12.12 2.57 21.13
N ALA A 118 -13.37 2.94 21.47
CA ALA A 118 -13.99 4.19 21.06
C ALA A 118 -13.18 5.46 21.37
N PRO A 119 -12.39 5.54 22.47
CA PRO A 119 -11.50 6.68 22.69
C PRO A 119 -10.36 6.79 21.66
N PHE A 120 -9.87 5.67 21.11
CA PHE A 120 -8.76 5.63 20.16
C PHE A 120 -9.23 5.63 18.72
N TYR A 121 -10.42 5.09 18.45
CA TYR A 121 -11.00 5.01 17.13
C TYR A 121 -12.37 5.67 17.13
N ALA A 122 -12.68 6.41 16.09
CA ALA A 122 -14.08 6.77 15.85
C ALA A 122 -14.84 5.48 15.56
N THR A 123 -15.57 4.95 16.55
CA THR A 123 -16.31 3.71 16.41
C THR A 123 -17.78 3.97 16.17
N GLN A 124 -18.37 3.19 15.30
CA GLN A 124 -19.77 3.18 14.97
C GLN A 124 -20.27 1.74 14.91
N SER A 125 -21.58 1.56 14.96
CA SER A 125 -22.19 0.28 14.62
C SER A 125 -22.46 0.24 13.12
N VAL A 126 -21.94 -0.76 12.43
CA VAL A 126 -22.22 -1.03 11.04
C VAL A 126 -22.92 -2.37 10.96
N ARG A 127 -24.18 -2.36 10.52
CA ARG A 127 -25.10 -3.50 10.64
C ARG A 127 -25.18 -3.93 12.11
N HIS A 128 -24.63 -5.08 12.47
CA HIS A 128 -24.67 -5.61 13.85
C HIS A 128 -23.29 -5.62 14.52
N ASN A 129 -22.29 -4.97 13.91
CA ASN A 129 -20.93 -5.01 14.39
C ASN A 129 -20.38 -3.64 14.68
N LEU A 130 -19.49 -3.56 15.62
CA LEU A 130 -18.68 -2.38 15.83
C LEU A 130 -17.59 -2.32 14.77
N ALA A 131 -17.42 -1.13 14.21
CA ALA A 131 -16.40 -0.82 13.21
C ALA A 131 -15.88 0.60 13.41
N THR A 132 -14.76 0.94 12.80
CA THR A 132 -14.28 2.31 12.78
C THR A 132 -15.11 3.17 11.83
N ALA A 133 -15.12 4.49 12.05
CA ALA A 133 -15.78 5.45 11.16
C ALA A 133 -14.79 6.09 10.15
N HIS A 134 -13.61 5.54 10.02
CA HIS A 134 -12.57 5.94 9.07
C HIS A 134 -12.60 5.01 7.85
N ILE A 135 -12.18 5.53 6.68
CA ILE A 135 -11.85 4.72 5.50
C ILE A 135 -10.45 4.12 5.66
N GLN A 136 -10.01 3.36 4.67
CA GLN A 136 -8.61 3.01 4.45
C GLN A 136 -8.31 3.05 2.95
N THR A 137 -7.02 3.03 2.59
CA THR A 137 -6.53 3.01 1.20
C THR A 137 -7.37 2.09 0.32
N PRO A 138 -8.07 2.62 -0.72
CA PRO A 138 -9.22 1.95 -1.34
C PRO A 138 -8.84 1.02 -2.49
N LEU A 139 -8.19 -0.11 -2.21
CA LEU A 139 -7.79 -1.09 -3.23
C LEU A 139 -8.74 -2.28 -3.40
N LEU A 140 -9.96 -2.23 -2.87
CA LEU A 140 -10.88 -3.39 -2.88
C LEU A 140 -11.25 -3.86 -4.29
N ALA A 141 -11.55 -2.95 -5.23
CA ALA A 141 -11.90 -3.34 -6.59
C ALA A 141 -10.69 -3.95 -7.34
N LEU A 142 -9.47 -3.49 -7.06
CA LEU A 142 -8.25 -4.10 -7.58
C LEU A 142 -8.07 -5.53 -7.05
N ALA A 143 -8.22 -5.72 -5.74
CA ALA A 143 -8.14 -7.05 -5.15
C ALA A 143 -9.26 -7.98 -5.66
N TRP A 144 -10.48 -7.43 -5.83
CA TRP A 144 -11.62 -8.18 -6.38
C TRP A 144 -11.35 -8.70 -7.79
N GLU A 145 -10.84 -7.85 -8.68
CA GLU A 145 -10.48 -8.22 -10.04
C GLU A 145 -9.42 -9.32 -10.06
N LEU A 146 -8.31 -9.15 -9.32
CA LEU A 146 -7.23 -10.13 -9.27
C LEU A 146 -7.69 -11.50 -8.74
N VAL A 147 -8.59 -11.52 -7.76
CA VAL A 147 -9.18 -12.76 -7.24
C VAL A 147 -10.15 -13.38 -8.25
N ALA A 148 -10.95 -12.56 -8.95
CA ALA A 148 -11.87 -13.02 -9.98
C ALA A 148 -11.12 -13.71 -11.14
N GLU A 149 -10.02 -13.13 -11.62
CA GLU A 149 -9.14 -13.70 -12.65
C GLU A 149 -8.57 -15.06 -12.25
N SER A 150 -8.35 -15.27 -10.97
CA SER A 150 -7.82 -16.53 -10.40
C SER A 150 -8.92 -17.52 -9.96
N SER A 151 -10.20 -17.25 -10.29
CA SER A 151 -11.36 -18.02 -9.84
C SER A 151 -12.20 -18.57 -11.00
N PRO A 152 -11.62 -19.36 -11.91
CA PRO A 152 -12.38 -19.93 -13.06
C PRO A 152 -13.45 -20.91 -12.61
N ASP A 153 -13.37 -21.45 -11.41
CA ASP A 153 -14.35 -22.34 -10.76
C ASP A 153 -15.63 -21.61 -10.34
N GLU A 154 -15.59 -20.29 -10.18
CA GLU A 154 -16.72 -19.46 -9.75
C GLU A 154 -16.77 -18.14 -10.56
N PRO A 155 -17.09 -18.18 -11.86
CA PRO A 155 -17.07 -16.99 -12.73
C PRO A 155 -18.06 -15.90 -12.29
N SER A 156 -19.14 -16.26 -11.56
CA SER A 156 -20.10 -15.29 -11.01
C SER A 156 -19.50 -14.34 -9.99
N PHE A 157 -18.38 -14.73 -9.35
CA PHE A 157 -17.68 -13.88 -8.39
C PHE A 157 -17.30 -12.53 -9.02
N ALA A 158 -16.87 -12.50 -10.28
CA ALA A 158 -16.49 -11.27 -10.97
C ALA A 158 -17.58 -10.19 -10.94
N THR A 159 -18.86 -10.61 -10.99
CA THR A 159 -20.00 -9.69 -11.15
C THR A 159 -20.90 -9.57 -9.92
N GLU A 160 -20.82 -10.49 -8.96
CA GLU A 160 -21.76 -10.58 -7.84
C GLU A 160 -21.80 -9.34 -6.94
N ALA A 161 -20.71 -8.57 -6.89
CA ALA A 161 -20.56 -7.42 -6.01
C ALA A 161 -20.39 -6.09 -6.75
N VAL A 162 -20.52 -6.07 -8.07
CA VAL A 162 -20.26 -4.88 -8.90
C VAL A 162 -21.04 -3.66 -8.42
N ASP A 163 -22.32 -3.80 -8.12
CA ASP A 163 -23.13 -2.66 -7.68
C ASP A 163 -22.72 -2.16 -6.29
N GLN A 164 -22.29 -3.04 -5.38
CA GLN A 164 -21.79 -2.64 -4.06
C GLN A 164 -20.41 -1.98 -4.16
N LEU A 165 -19.54 -2.47 -5.04
CA LEU A 165 -18.27 -1.81 -5.35
C LEU A 165 -18.51 -0.43 -5.96
N CYS A 166 -19.40 -0.32 -6.95
CA CYS A 166 -19.79 0.97 -7.52
C CYS A 166 -20.25 1.95 -6.44
N LEU A 167 -21.15 1.51 -5.55
CA LEU A 167 -21.65 2.33 -4.45
C LEU A 167 -20.52 2.80 -3.50
N HIS A 168 -19.54 1.93 -3.23
CA HIS A 168 -18.37 2.29 -2.41
C HIS A 168 -17.52 3.38 -3.06
N TYR A 169 -17.19 3.23 -4.34
CA TYR A 169 -16.35 4.22 -5.04
C TYR A 169 -17.11 5.52 -5.36
N ASP A 170 -18.44 5.46 -5.54
CA ASP A 170 -19.28 6.64 -5.65
C ASP A 170 -19.36 7.39 -4.32
N TRP A 171 -19.42 6.67 -3.19
CA TRP A 171 -19.35 7.25 -1.85
C TRP A 171 -18.01 7.97 -1.62
N LEU A 172 -16.87 7.34 -2.00
CA LEU A 172 -15.54 7.95 -1.86
C LEU A 172 -15.45 9.26 -2.64
N GLU A 173 -15.91 9.31 -3.89
CA GLU A 173 -15.94 10.55 -4.67
C GLU A 173 -16.79 11.62 -3.99
N SER A 174 -18.05 11.28 -3.62
CA SER A 174 -18.97 12.27 -3.07
C SER A 174 -18.55 12.81 -1.71
N GLU A 175 -17.95 11.98 -0.86
CA GLU A 175 -17.67 12.31 0.54
C GLU A 175 -16.22 12.77 0.78
N ARG A 176 -15.30 12.44 -0.12
CA ARG A 176 -13.87 12.65 0.09
C ARG A 176 -13.20 13.54 -0.96
N ASP A 177 -13.93 13.89 -2.02
CA ASP A 177 -13.58 14.89 -3.04
C ASP A 177 -14.70 15.94 -3.12
N PRO A 178 -14.86 16.81 -2.09
CA PRO A 178 -15.98 17.75 -2.01
C PRO A 178 -15.84 18.95 -2.95
N ASP A 179 -14.67 19.27 -3.43
CA ASP A 179 -14.34 20.35 -4.38
C ASP A 179 -14.31 19.88 -5.83
N GLY A 180 -14.30 18.56 -6.06
CA GLY A 180 -14.45 17.95 -7.39
C GLY A 180 -13.18 18.04 -8.23
N ASP A 181 -12.01 18.15 -7.61
CA ASP A 181 -10.73 18.29 -8.30
C ASP A 181 -10.15 16.94 -8.80
N GLY A 182 -10.75 15.83 -8.37
CA GLY A 182 -10.40 14.45 -8.75
C GLY A 182 -9.52 13.75 -7.75
N LEU A 183 -9.14 14.38 -6.63
CA LEU A 183 -8.36 13.79 -5.55
C LEU A 183 -9.23 13.58 -4.31
N ILE A 184 -9.18 12.37 -3.73
CA ILE A 184 -9.86 12.10 -2.46
C ILE A 184 -8.96 12.45 -1.28
N SER A 185 -9.56 13.10 -0.28
CA SER A 185 -8.91 13.51 0.96
C SER A 185 -9.06 12.49 2.07
N ILE A 186 -8.00 12.28 2.87
CA ILE A 186 -8.06 11.65 4.18
C ILE A 186 -8.23 12.69 5.28
N ILE A 187 -8.96 12.33 6.34
CA ILE A 187 -9.22 13.19 7.51
C ILE A 187 -8.53 12.69 8.77
N HIS A 188 -7.86 11.56 8.68
CA HIS A 188 -7.12 10.93 9.77
C HIS A 188 -5.92 10.16 9.20
N PRO A 189 -4.73 10.16 9.82
CA PRO A 189 -3.54 9.44 9.32
C PRO A 189 -3.78 7.95 9.07
N ASP A 190 -4.56 7.27 9.92
CA ASP A 190 -4.88 5.84 9.79
C ASP A 190 -5.56 5.48 8.46
N GLU A 191 -6.22 6.46 7.82
CA GLU A 191 -6.93 6.24 6.56
C GLU A 191 -6.00 5.93 5.40
N SER A 192 -4.74 6.39 5.48
CA SER A 192 -3.70 6.04 4.50
C SER A 192 -3.08 4.66 4.74
N GLY A 193 -3.22 4.11 5.96
CA GLY A 193 -2.44 2.96 6.43
C GLY A 193 -0.99 3.29 6.80
N LEU A 194 -0.56 4.55 6.62
CA LEU A 194 0.77 5.07 6.99
C LEU A 194 0.68 5.95 8.24
N ASP A 195 -0.04 5.48 9.24
CA ASP A 195 -0.56 6.20 10.40
C ASP A 195 0.46 7.10 11.13
N ASP A 196 1.73 6.74 11.20
CA ASP A 196 2.77 7.53 11.84
C ASP A 196 3.82 8.12 10.86
N SER A 197 3.51 8.20 9.59
CA SER A 197 4.40 8.79 8.59
C SER A 197 4.74 10.25 8.92
N PRO A 198 6.00 10.67 8.73
CA PRO A 198 6.41 12.04 9.04
C PRO A 198 5.71 13.10 8.18
N LYS A 199 5.15 12.72 7.03
CA LYS A 199 4.41 13.63 6.15
C LYS A 199 3.17 14.25 6.83
N TYR A 200 2.63 13.59 7.85
CA TYR A 200 1.49 14.10 8.60
C TYR A 200 1.86 15.02 9.76
N ASP A 201 3.13 15.17 10.03
CA ASP A 201 3.65 15.90 11.18
C ASP A 201 3.22 17.36 11.20
N GLU A 202 3.18 18.04 10.07
CA GLU A 202 2.81 19.44 9.95
C GLU A 202 1.29 19.64 9.88
N VAL A 203 0.55 18.68 9.36
CA VAL A 203 -0.90 18.82 9.14
C VAL A 203 -1.67 18.54 10.43
N PHE A 204 -1.40 17.40 11.07
CA PHE A 204 -2.10 16.98 12.28
C PHE A 204 -1.40 17.50 13.56
N GLY A 205 -0.34 18.32 13.42
CA GLY A 205 0.34 19.05 14.47
C GLY A 205 1.15 18.19 15.43
N TRP A 206 1.61 18.78 16.52
CA TRP A 206 2.33 18.13 17.62
C TRP A 206 1.54 16.99 18.27
N MET A 207 0.27 16.89 17.94
CA MET A 207 -0.68 15.91 18.45
C MET A 207 -0.61 14.55 17.78
N ARG A 208 0.33 14.34 16.84
CA ARG A 208 0.57 13.09 16.12
C ARG A 208 0.64 11.90 17.06
N HIS A 209 0.01 10.80 16.73
CA HIS A 209 0.17 9.48 17.36
C HIS A 209 0.27 9.47 18.89
N TYR A 210 0.41 10.62 19.52
CA TYR A 210 0.31 10.79 20.96
C TYR A 210 -1.15 10.98 21.33
N LEU A 211 -1.53 10.28 22.36
CA LEU A 211 -2.91 10.18 22.82
C LEU A 211 -3.77 11.45 22.70
N PRO A 212 -3.29 12.67 23.03
CA PRO A 212 -4.14 13.86 22.94
C PRO A 212 -4.57 14.21 21.51
N GLY A 213 -3.69 14.09 20.52
CA GLY A 213 -4.03 14.41 19.14
C GLY A 213 -4.95 13.39 18.51
N TYR A 214 -4.69 12.14 18.77
CA TYR A 214 -5.57 11.05 18.36
C TYR A 214 -6.98 11.24 18.91
N PHE A 215 -7.10 11.54 20.21
CA PHE A 215 -8.38 11.85 20.86
C PHE A 215 -9.07 13.06 20.22
N TRP A 216 -8.32 14.08 19.86
CA TRP A 216 -8.88 15.25 19.19
C TRP A 216 -9.47 14.90 17.83
N LEU A 217 -8.73 14.18 16.98
CA LEU A 217 -9.20 13.78 15.65
C LEU A 217 -10.45 12.88 15.73
N VAL A 218 -10.46 11.95 16.67
CA VAL A 218 -11.63 11.10 16.93
C VAL A 218 -12.80 11.91 17.44
N GLU A 219 -12.57 12.83 18.38
CA GLU A 219 -13.62 13.64 19.01
C GLU A 219 -14.23 14.65 18.01
N ARG A 220 -13.42 15.29 17.15
CA ARG A 220 -13.97 16.17 16.10
C ARG A 220 -14.87 15.43 15.14
N SER A 221 -14.47 14.22 14.74
CA SER A 221 -15.27 13.35 13.87
C SER A 221 -16.60 12.99 14.53
N ARG A 222 -16.56 12.64 15.83
CA ARG A 222 -17.77 12.34 16.61
C ARG A 222 -18.70 13.56 16.74
N ARG A 223 -18.16 14.76 17.00
CA ARG A 223 -18.96 16.01 17.11
C ARG A 223 -19.66 16.38 15.82
N LEU A 224 -19.11 16.00 14.69
CA LEU A 224 -19.70 16.21 13.37
C LEU A 224 -20.47 14.98 12.84
N GLY A 225 -20.76 14.00 13.70
CA GLY A 225 -21.52 12.82 13.32
C GLY A 225 -20.85 11.93 12.27
N TYR A 226 -19.49 12.03 12.17
CA TYR A 226 -18.69 11.34 11.16
C TYR A 226 -18.96 11.78 9.71
N ASP A 227 -19.54 12.96 9.53
CA ASP A 227 -19.76 13.58 8.22
C ASP A 227 -18.41 14.08 7.67
N SER A 228 -17.90 13.39 6.66
CA SER A 228 -16.59 13.68 6.06
C SER A 228 -16.55 15.05 5.40
N ARG A 229 -17.61 15.43 4.68
CA ARG A 229 -17.71 16.72 4.00
C ARG A 229 -17.72 17.89 5.01
N ALA A 230 -18.45 17.71 6.10
CA ALA A 230 -18.49 18.69 7.18
C ALA A 230 -17.12 18.83 7.87
N ILE A 231 -16.36 17.71 8.02
CA ILE A 231 -15.02 17.73 8.59
C ILE A 231 -14.05 18.47 7.65
N ILE A 232 -14.00 18.11 6.37
CA ILE A 232 -13.14 18.74 5.35
C ILE A 232 -13.48 20.23 5.22
N GLY A 233 -14.76 20.59 5.14
CA GLY A 233 -15.20 21.98 5.01
C GLY A 233 -14.91 22.86 6.25
N ARG A 234 -14.74 22.25 7.44
CA ARG A 234 -14.52 23.00 8.69
C ARG A 234 -13.09 23.06 9.13
N TYR A 235 -12.29 22.02 8.86
CA TYR A 235 -10.93 21.87 9.38
C TYR A 235 -9.93 21.75 8.25
N ASP A 236 -8.75 22.36 8.40
CA ASP A 236 -7.64 22.26 7.45
C ASP A 236 -6.78 20.99 7.65
N GLU A 237 -7.07 20.21 8.70
CA GLU A 237 -6.38 18.94 8.96
C GLU A 237 -7.02 17.80 8.14
N HIS A 238 -6.83 17.87 6.84
CA HIS A 238 -7.09 16.81 5.84
C HIS A 238 -5.97 16.82 4.81
N VAL A 239 -5.80 15.72 4.11
CA VAL A 239 -4.70 15.53 3.15
C VAL A 239 -5.21 14.78 1.92
N GLU A 240 -4.96 15.32 0.74
CA GLU A 240 -5.00 14.61 -0.51
C GLU A 240 -3.71 13.79 -0.62
N ASP A 241 -3.81 12.56 -0.16
CA ASP A 241 -2.68 11.66 0.00
C ASP A 241 -2.34 10.99 -1.34
N VAL A 242 -1.10 11.12 -1.80
CA VAL A 242 -0.64 10.58 -3.08
C VAL A 242 -0.84 9.07 -3.15
N LEU A 243 -0.45 8.31 -2.11
CA LEU A 243 -0.59 6.85 -2.12
C LEU A 243 -2.06 6.41 -2.16
N VAL A 244 -2.91 7.08 -1.38
CA VAL A 244 -4.35 6.79 -1.35
C VAL A 244 -4.96 7.03 -2.72
N ASN A 245 -4.62 8.14 -3.38
CA ASN A 245 -5.12 8.47 -4.71
C ASN A 245 -4.56 7.57 -5.81
N VAL A 246 -3.32 7.09 -5.69
CA VAL A 246 -2.77 6.05 -6.59
C VAL A 246 -3.59 4.77 -6.50
N PHE A 247 -3.85 4.26 -5.29
CA PHE A 247 -4.68 3.06 -5.14
C PHE A 247 -6.13 3.28 -5.55
N TYR A 248 -6.68 4.49 -5.30
CA TYR A 248 -8.00 4.86 -5.77
C TYR A 248 -8.10 4.81 -7.30
N ALA A 249 -7.14 5.39 -8.03
CA ALA A 249 -7.11 5.36 -9.49
C ALA A 249 -6.96 3.92 -10.03
N LEU A 250 -6.05 3.12 -9.48
CA LEU A 250 -5.86 1.72 -9.86
C LEU A 250 -7.13 0.88 -9.65
N ALA A 251 -7.80 1.09 -8.51
CA ALA A 251 -9.04 0.41 -8.20
C ALA A 251 -10.22 0.86 -9.07
N LEU A 252 -10.28 2.14 -9.45
CA LEU A 252 -11.28 2.64 -10.42
C LEU A 252 -11.09 2.01 -11.80
N ARG A 253 -9.86 1.79 -12.26
CA ARG A 253 -9.57 1.07 -13.51
C ARG A 253 -10.07 -0.38 -13.45
N SER A 254 -9.83 -1.05 -12.32
CA SER A 254 -10.36 -2.39 -12.07
C SER A 254 -11.89 -2.41 -12.05
N LEU A 255 -12.50 -1.44 -11.39
CA LEU A 255 -13.96 -1.29 -11.34
C LEU A 255 -14.57 -1.02 -12.72
N ALA A 256 -13.89 -0.24 -13.57
CA ALA A 256 -14.32 -0.01 -14.95
C ALA A 256 -14.37 -1.33 -15.74
N ARG A 257 -13.36 -2.19 -15.61
CA ARG A 257 -13.33 -3.51 -16.25
C ARG A 257 -14.39 -4.45 -15.69
N LEU A 258 -14.52 -4.54 -14.37
CA LEU A 258 -15.50 -5.40 -13.71
C LEU A 258 -16.94 -5.01 -14.02
N SER A 259 -17.23 -3.69 -14.08
CA SER A 259 -18.59 -3.17 -14.25
C SER A 259 -18.99 -2.91 -15.71
N GLY A 260 -18.00 -2.78 -16.62
CA GLY A 260 -18.21 -2.32 -17.98
C GLY A 260 -18.67 -0.86 -18.08
N ARG A 261 -18.52 -0.05 -17.03
CA ARG A 261 -19.00 1.34 -16.95
C ARG A 261 -17.85 2.31 -17.17
N ASP A 262 -17.81 2.99 -18.32
CA ASP A 262 -16.74 3.92 -18.71
C ASP A 262 -16.50 5.05 -17.71
N ARG A 263 -17.52 5.51 -17.00
CA ARG A 263 -17.40 6.58 -16.00
C ARG A 263 -16.30 6.34 -14.96
N TYR A 264 -16.01 5.08 -14.60
CA TYR A 264 -14.95 4.75 -13.65
C TYR A 264 -13.57 4.83 -14.28
N ARG A 265 -13.46 4.54 -15.59
CA ARG A 265 -12.22 4.79 -16.34
C ARG A 265 -11.96 6.30 -16.45
N GLU A 266 -12.98 7.08 -16.80
CA GLU A 266 -12.88 8.54 -16.90
C GLU A 266 -12.51 9.18 -15.56
N ARG A 267 -13.06 8.64 -14.45
CA ARG A 267 -12.71 9.07 -13.11
C ARG A 267 -11.25 8.72 -12.77
N ALA A 268 -10.78 7.51 -13.11
CA ALA A 268 -9.39 7.13 -12.95
C ALA A 268 -8.45 8.06 -13.73
N ASP A 269 -8.79 8.36 -14.98
CA ASP A 269 -8.02 9.28 -15.82
C ASP A 269 -7.93 10.68 -15.20
N ARG A 270 -9.03 11.21 -14.64
CA ARG A 270 -9.04 12.49 -13.90
C ARG A 270 -8.14 12.46 -12.68
N THR A 271 -8.23 11.42 -11.86
CA THR A 271 -7.39 11.28 -10.66
C THR A 271 -5.91 11.18 -11.03
N GLU A 272 -5.55 10.40 -12.05
CA GLU A 272 -4.17 10.28 -12.52
C GLU A 272 -3.65 11.61 -13.09
N GLN A 273 -4.48 12.34 -13.83
CA GLN A 273 -4.15 13.68 -14.34
C GLN A 273 -3.97 14.68 -13.20
N ALA A 274 -4.89 14.71 -12.22
CA ALA A 274 -4.82 15.59 -11.06
C ALA A 274 -3.54 15.33 -10.24
N LEU A 275 -3.15 14.08 -10.04
CA LEU A 275 -1.88 13.73 -9.39
C LEU A 275 -0.68 14.36 -10.12
N VAL A 276 -0.63 14.28 -11.46
CA VAL A 276 0.47 14.84 -12.24
C VAL A 276 0.44 16.37 -12.22
N GLU A 277 -0.72 16.99 -12.36
CA GLU A 277 -0.85 18.45 -12.47
C GLU A 277 -0.66 19.17 -11.13
N ARG A 278 -1.07 18.55 -10.01
CA ARG A 278 -1.15 19.22 -8.71
C ARG A 278 -0.08 18.74 -7.72
N CYS A 279 0.27 17.45 -7.75
CA CYS A 279 1.19 16.85 -6.79
C CYS A 279 2.64 16.76 -7.29
N TRP A 280 2.89 16.78 -8.62
CA TRP A 280 4.23 16.69 -9.16
C TRP A 280 5.02 17.99 -8.99
N ASP A 281 6.16 17.90 -8.34
CA ASP A 281 7.15 18.97 -8.24
C ASP A 281 8.32 18.71 -9.21
N GLU A 282 8.32 19.44 -10.33
CA GLU A 282 9.35 19.31 -11.37
C GLU A 282 10.75 19.60 -10.83
N ARG A 283 10.90 20.49 -9.87
CA ARG A 283 12.19 20.85 -9.31
C ARG A 283 12.72 19.76 -8.38
N ALA A 284 11.86 19.17 -7.56
CA ALA A 284 12.21 18.11 -6.62
C ALA A 284 12.31 16.74 -7.30
N GLY A 285 11.66 16.53 -8.45
CA GLY A 285 11.50 15.22 -9.09
C GLY A 285 10.68 14.26 -8.22
N MET A 286 9.65 14.77 -7.53
CA MET A 286 8.84 14.04 -6.55
C MET A 286 7.39 14.46 -6.60
N PHE A 287 6.52 13.55 -6.15
CA PHE A 287 5.12 13.87 -5.87
C PHE A 287 4.96 14.25 -4.40
N TRP A 288 4.23 15.32 -4.14
CA TRP A 288 3.92 15.77 -2.78
C TRP A 288 2.44 15.62 -2.46
N ASP A 289 2.13 15.12 -1.27
CA ASP A 289 0.78 15.16 -0.73
C ASP A 289 0.34 16.63 -0.53
N LEU A 290 -0.96 16.91 -0.62
CA LEU A 290 -1.49 18.26 -0.50
C LEU A 290 -2.31 18.40 0.79
N ALA A 291 -2.06 19.46 1.55
CA ALA A 291 -2.64 19.68 2.87
C ALA A 291 -3.67 20.81 2.89
N GLY A 292 -4.86 20.49 3.41
CA GLY A 292 -5.92 21.44 3.71
C GLY A 292 -6.52 22.11 2.48
N ARG A 293 -7.47 23.01 2.71
CA ARG A 293 -8.22 23.72 1.65
C ARG A 293 -7.38 24.58 0.70
N TYR A 294 -6.13 24.85 1.03
CA TYR A 294 -5.21 25.61 0.19
C TYR A 294 -4.18 24.69 -0.51
N GLU A 295 -4.35 23.40 -0.41
CA GLU A 295 -3.52 22.40 -1.06
C GLU A 295 -2.02 22.66 -0.93
N ARG A 296 -1.58 22.93 0.29
CA ARG A 296 -0.17 23.20 0.55
C ARG A 296 0.65 21.91 0.38
N PRO A 297 1.68 21.91 -0.49
CA PRO A 297 2.53 20.73 -0.64
C PRO A 297 3.20 20.31 0.66
N ILE A 298 3.16 19.02 0.97
CA ILE A 298 3.87 18.40 2.09
C ILE A 298 5.19 17.84 1.56
N SER A 299 6.25 18.64 1.62
CA SER A 299 7.55 18.31 1.04
C SER A 299 8.35 17.37 1.96
N VAL A 300 7.84 16.16 2.20
CA VAL A 300 8.50 15.10 2.98
C VAL A 300 8.65 13.86 2.12
N SER A 301 9.89 13.48 1.83
CA SER A 301 10.24 12.35 0.95
C SER A 301 9.93 11.01 1.58
N THR A 302 8.79 10.44 1.22
CA THR A 302 8.36 9.10 1.65
C THR A 302 8.14 8.18 0.44
N TRP A 303 8.01 6.88 0.67
CA TRP A 303 7.68 5.94 -0.41
C TRP A 303 6.31 6.23 -1.07
N SER A 304 5.41 6.93 -0.37
CA SER A 304 4.16 7.45 -0.92
C SER A 304 4.39 8.33 -2.15
N SER A 305 5.44 9.17 -2.09
CA SER A 305 5.85 10.03 -3.20
C SER A 305 6.36 9.27 -4.43
N LEU A 306 6.71 7.98 -4.27
CA LEU A 306 7.13 7.08 -5.35
C LEU A 306 5.97 6.28 -5.94
N ALA A 307 4.84 6.21 -5.23
CA ALA A 307 3.70 5.38 -5.59
C ALA A 307 3.12 5.63 -6.99
N PRO A 308 3.13 6.88 -7.53
CA PRO A 308 2.66 7.15 -8.89
C PRO A 308 3.37 6.36 -9.98
N LEU A 309 4.56 5.80 -9.71
CA LEU A 309 5.21 4.83 -10.60
C LEU A 309 4.28 3.67 -10.99
N ALA A 310 3.33 3.30 -10.14
CA ALA A 310 2.40 2.22 -10.42
C ALA A 310 1.28 2.60 -11.42
N LEU A 311 1.06 3.88 -11.68
CA LEU A 311 0.02 4.37 -12.59
C LEU A 311 0.36 4.05 -14.04
N PRO A 312 -0.59 3.46 -14.81
CA PRO A 312 -0.33 3.11 -16.20
C PRO A 312 -0.20 4.33 -17.13
N SER A 313 -0.80 5.46 -16.78
CA SER A 313 -0.79 6.70 -17.57
C SER A 313 0.36 7.65 -17.19
N LEU A 314 1.17 7.30 -16.18
CA LEU A 314 2.29 8.16 -15.77
C LEU A 314 3.23 8.38 -16.97
N PRO A 315 3.56 9.64 -17.33
CA PRO A 315 4.54 9.91 -18.38
C PRO A 315 5.86 9.20 -18.10
N GLU A 316 6.40 8.52 -19.12
CA GLU A 316 7.62 7.69 -18.98
C GLU A 316 8.80 8.51 -18.47
N GLU A 317 8.92 9.76 -18.90
CA GLU A 317 9.97 10.69 -18.46
C GLU A 317 9.91 10.94 -16.95
N ILE A 318 8.72 11.22 -16.41
CA ILE A 318 8.52 11.38 -14.96
C ILE A 318 8.87 10.07 -14.24
N GLY A 319 8.39 8.94 -14.76
CA GLY A 319 8.65 7.64 -14.18
C GLY A 319 10.16 7.31 -14.13
N ARG A 320 10.89 7.53 -15.23
CA ARG A 320 12.36 7.33 -15.30
C ARG A 320 13.07 8.23 -14.30
N ARG A 321 12.69 9.48 -14.25
CA ARG A 321 13.29 10.45 -13.32
C ARG A 321 13.11 10.04 -11.85
N ILE A 322 11.92 9.56 -11.47
CA ILE A 322 11.68 9.04 -10.11
C ILE A 322 12.56 7.82 -9.84
N VAL A 323 12.69 6.89 -10.78
CA VAL A 323 13.54 5.71 -10.58
C VAL A 323 15.00 6.12 -10.41
N GLU A 324 15.53 6.94 -11.29
CA GLU A 324 16.96 7.29 -11.34
C GLU A 324 17.37 8.23 -10.20
N GLU A 325 16.59 9.28 -9.95
CA GLU A 325 16.94 10.31 -8.97
C GLU A 325 16.50 9.97 -7.55
N GLN A 326 15.50 9.07 -7.37
CA GLN A 326 14.95 8.77 -6.05
C GLN A 326 15.20 7.31 -5.65
N VAL A 327 14.65 6.34 -6.40
CA VAL A 327 14.67 4.93 -5.99
C VAL A 327 16.09 4.37 -6.00
N LEU A 328 16.91 4.75 -6.98
CA LEU A 328 18.27 4.24 -7.16
C LEU A 328 19.36 5.10 -6.51
N ASP A 329 19.02 6.28 -5.97
CA ASP A 329 19.99 7.13 -5.24
C ASP A 329 20.25 6.58 -3.83
N SER A 330 21.51 6.22 -3.55
CA SER A 330 21.95 5.68 -2.26
C SER A 330 21.85 6.66 -1.08
N ARG A 331 21.65 7.94 -1.35
CA ARG A 331 21.36 8.95 -0.31
C ARG A 331 19.88 9.02 0.04
N ARG A 332 19.00 8.42 -0.80
CA ARG A 332 17.55 8.53 -0.69
C ARG A 332 16.87 7.19 -0.40
N PHE A 333 16.55 6.42 -1.44
CA PHE A 333 15.78 5.19 -1.27
C PHE A 333 16.53 3.90 -1.62
N ALA A 334 17.74 3.98 -2.19
CA ALA A 334 18.53 2.78 -2.46
C ALA A 334 19.23 2.29 -1.20
N THR A 335 18.64 1.31 -0.53
CA THR A 335 19.21 0.69 0.67
C THR A 335 19.62 -0.76 0.41
N PRO A 336 20.46 -1.37 1.27
CA PRO A 336 20.82 -2.78 1.15
C PRO A 336 19.63 -3.73 1.20
N PHE A 337 18.54 -3.36 1.91
CA PHE A 337 17.40 -4.23 2.17
C PHE A 337 16.06 -3.57 1.85
N GLY A 338 15.66 -3.69 0.59
CA GLY A 338 14.39 -3.17 0.08
C GLY A 338 14.36 -1.64 -0.05
N ILE A 339 13.16 -1.09 -0.11
CA ILE A 339 12.91 0.35 -0.24
C ILE A 339 12.39 0.86 1.12
N PRO A 340 13.06 1.84 1.75
CA PRO A 340 12.63 2.36 3.04
C PRO A 340 11.36 3.18 2.93
N SER A 341 10.59 3.26 4.01
CA SER A 341 9.35 4.05 4.05
C SER A 341 9.57 5.56 4.01
N VAL A 342 10.78 6.02 4.31
CA VAL A 342 11.20 7.43 4.30
C VAL A 342 12.60 7.52 3.71
N SER A 343 12.88 8.54 2.93
CA SER A 343 14.21 8.80 2.37
C SER A 343 15.28 8.94 3.49
N LEU A 344 16.49 8.44 3.23
CA LEU A 344 17.62 8.55 4.16
C LEU A 344 18.04 10.00 4.42
N GLU A 345 17.76 10.91 3.49
CA GLU A 345 18.04 12.35 3.63
C GLU A 345 17.05 13.07 4.57
N GLU A 346 15.90 12.46 4.86
CA GLU A 346 14.90 13.07 5.73
C GLU A 346 15.36 13.10 7.19
N PRO A 347 15.29 14.24 7.87
CA PRO A 347 15.65 14.34 9.29
C PRO A 347 14.85 13.41 10.21
N SER A 348 13.66 13.01 9.75
CA SER A 348 12.76 12.10 10.45
C SER A 348 13.11 10.62 10.26
N PHE A 349 14.05 10.26 9.37
CA PHE A 349 14.43 8.88 9.10
C PHE A 349 14.91 8.14 10.35
N ARG A 350 14.38 6.94 10.56
CA ARG A 350 14.75 6.02 11.67
C ARG A 350 14.66 4.58 11.17
N ALA A 351 15.79 3.91 10.99
CA ALA A 351 15.86 2.55 10.44
C ALA A 351 15.32 1.46 11.38
N GLY A 352 15.43 1.67 12.69
CA GLY A 352 15.13 0.65 13.71
C GLY A 352 13.71 0.71 14.25
N TRP A 353 13.41 -0.28 15.11
CA TRP A 353 12.14 -0.31 15.81
C TRP A 353 11.98 0.89 16.77
N HIS A 354 10.83 1.50 16.73
CA HIS A 354 10.44 2.53 17.68
C HIS A 354 8.93 2.41 17.95
N LEU A 355 8.53 2.54 19.20
CA LEU A 355 7.13 2.58 19.58
C LEU A 355 6.43 3.77 18.89
N PHE A 356 5.34 3.52 18.17
CA PHE A 356 4.59 4.53 17.41
C PHE A 356 5.37 5.26 16.30
N ARG A 357 6.35 4.58 15.66
CA ARG A 357 7.12 5.16 14.54
C ARG A 357 7.50 4.12 13.49
N CYS A 358 6.53 3.32 13.06
CA CYS A 358 6.76 2.22 12.13
C CYS A 358 6.91 2.66 10.65
N TRP A 359 6.37 3.82 10.27
CA TRP A 359 6.46 4.38 8.91
C TRP A 359 7.52 5.49 8.76
N ARG A 360 8.56 5.49 9.60
CA ARG A 360 9.61 6.53 9.61
C ARG A 360 10.97 6.04 9.15
N GLY A 361 11.04 5.02 8.31
CA GLY A 361 12.30 4.52 7.78
C GLY A 361 12.32 3.02 7.47
N PRO A 362 11.70 2.13 8.29
CA PRO A 362 11.70 0.70 8.00
C PRO A 362 11.21 0.35 6.61
N THR A 363 11.69 -0.79 6.09
CA THR A 363 11.25 -1.39 4.84
C THR A 363 10.02 -2.26 5.06
N TRP A 364 9.01 -2.09 4.22
CA TRP A 364 7.78 -2.86 4.21
C TRP A 364 7.61 -3.62 2.89
N VAL A 365 7.04 -4.83 2.93
CA VAL A 365 6.91 -5.67 1.72
C VAL A 365 5.92 -5.09 0.71
N ASN A 366 4.84 -4.45 1.17
CA ASN A 366 3.86 -3.80 0.29
C ASN A 366 4.46 -2.66 -0.56
N THR A 367 5.52 -2.00 -0.09
CA THR A 367 6.28 -1.01 -0.89
C THR A 367 6.92 -1.69 -2.11
N GLY A 368 7.63 -2.80 -1.90
CA GLY A 368 8.22 -3.59 -2.98
C GLY A 368 7.15 -4.14 -3.92
N TRP A 369 6.03 -4.60 -3.37
CA TRP A 369 4.91 -5.16 -4.15
C TRP A 369 4.33 -4.15 -5.13
N LEU A 370 4.26 -2.86 -4.76
CA LEU A 370 3.78 -1.80 -5.64
C LEU A 370 4.85 -1.35 -6.65
N LEU A 371 6.09 -1.15 -6.22
CA LEU A 371 7.11 -0.44 -7.00
C LEU A 371 7.91 -1.36 -7.94
N ILE A 372 8.17 -2.63 -7.57
CA ILE A 372 8.96 -3.55 -8.38
C ILE A 372 8.33 -3.79 -9.76
N PRO A 373 7.03 -4.09 -9.89
CA PRO A 373 6.40 -4.24 -11.20
C PRO A 373 6.43 -2.95 -12.04
N ALA A 374 6.29 -1.80 -11.39
CA ALA A 374 6.35 -0.50 -12.05
C ALA A 374 7.75 -0.21 -12.65
N MET A 375 8.80 -0.51 -11.90
CA MET A 375 10.18 -0.39 -12.39
C MET A 375 10.46 -1.32 -13.57
N ARG A 376 9.96 -2.55 -13.55
CA ARG A 376 10.09 -3.50 -14.68
C ARG A 376 9.39 -2.97 -15.93
N ARG A 377 8.19 -2.39 -15.80
CA ARG A 377 7.45 -1.77 -16.90
C ARG A 377 8.26 -0.64 -17.57
N LEU A 378 9.04 0.10 -16.81
CA LEU A 378 9.92 1.17 -17.28
C LEU A 378 11.28 0.66 -17.80
N GLY A 379 11.53 -0.66 -17.80
CA GLY A 379 12.74 -1.28 -18.32
C GLY A 379 13.86 -1.48 -17.29
N TYR A 380 13.67 -1.10 -16.02
CA TYR A 380 14.66 -1.30 -14.94
C TYR A 380 14.60 -2.72 -14.37
N THR A 381 14.71 -3.72 -15.25
CA THR A 381 14.57 -5.14 -14.88
C THR A 381 15.66 -5.59 -13.91
N HIS A 382 16.92 -5.27 -14.20
CA HIS A 382 18.06 -5.68 -13.37
C HIS A 382 17.97 -5.09 -11.95
N GLU A 383 17.65 -3.81 -11.82
CA GLU A 383 17.53 -3.10 -10.56
C GLU A 383 16.34 -3.64 -9.75
N SER A 384 15.22 -3.90 -10.41
CA SER A 384 14.04 -4.47 -9.77
C SER A 384 14.26 -5.87 -9.26
N GLU A 385 15.00 -6.73 -10.00
CA GLU A 385 15.39 -8.07 -9.54
C GLU A 385 16.34 -8.02 -8.33
N ARG A 386 17.27 -7.08 -8.31
CA ARG A 386 18.16 -6.86 -7.15
C ARG A 386 17.35 -6.44 -5.91
N ILE A 387 16.38 -5.55 -6.08
CA ILE A 387 15.50 -5.14 -4.99
C ILE A 387 14.65 -6.32 -4.52
N LEU A 388 14.05 -7.08 -5.44
CA LEU A 388 13.28 -8.30 -5.10
C LEU A 388 14.13 -9.31 -4.31
N ALA A 389 15.37 -9.56 -4.76
CA ALA A 389 16.29 -10.45 -4.07
C ALA A 389 16.55 -10.01 -2.62
N SER A 390 16.64 -8.71 -2.37
CA SER A 390 16.83 -8.19 -1.01
C SER A 390 15.60 -8.44 -0.11
N TYR A 391 14.36 -8.34 -0.63
CA TYR A 391 13.15 -8.71 0.10
C TYR A 391 13.09 -10.22 0.40
N LEU A 392 13.46 -11.06 -0.57
CA LEU A 392 13.55 -12.51 -0.38
C LEU A 392 14.55 -12.85 0.74
N GLU A 393 15.70 -12.18 0.76
CA GLU A 393 16.69 -12.37 1.81
C GLU A 393 16.18 -11.96 3.20
N LEU A 394 15.41 -10.86 3.32
CA LEU A 394 14.77 -10.44 4.56
C LEU A 394 13.86 -11.53 5.13
N VAL A 395 13.01 -12.11 4.28
CA VAL A 395 12.10 -13.18 4.68
C VAL A 395 12.87 -14.46 5.01
N ALA A 396 13.92 -14.80 4.26
CA ALA A 396 14.78 -15.95 4.56
C ALA A 396 15.40 -15.89 5.95
N ARG A 397 15.91 -14.72 6.29
CA ARG A 397 16.63 -14.53 7.55
C ARG A 397 15.71 -14.45 8.77
N HIS A 398 14.53 -13.82 8.61
CA HIS A 398 13.70 -13.40 9.75
C HIS A 398 12.25 -13.87 9.69
N GLY A 399 11.85 -14.58 8.62
CA GLY A 399 10.46 -14.92 8.33
C GLY A 399 9.62 -13.67 8.00
N PHE A 400 8.33 -13.85 7.84
CA PHE A 400 7.39 -12.78 7.54
C PHE A 400 7.19 -11.87 8.77
N ARG A 401 7.88 -10.72 8.78
CA ARG A 401 7.81 -9.70 9.83
C ARG A 401 6.87 -8.58 9.41
N GLU A 402 6.45 -7.76 10.36
CA GLU A 402 5.67 -6.57 10.08
C GLU A 402 6.44 -5.61 9.16
N TYR A 403 7.71 -5.34 9.52
CA TYR A 403 8.67 -4.57 8.73
C TYR A 403 10.10 -4.95 9.09
N TYR A 404 11.06 -4.40 8.35
CA TYR A 404 12.49 -4.74 8.47
C TYR A 404 13.34 -3.48 8.50
N ASN A 405 14.52 -3.58 9.09
CA ASN A 405 15.51 -2.51 9.05
C ASN A 405 16.17 -2.45 7.66
N PRO A 406 16.07 -1.32 6.94
CA PRO A 406 16.61 -1.20 5.59
C PRO A 406 18.15 -1.25 5.51
N LEU A 407 18.85 -1.01 6.62
CA LEU A 407 20.33 -0.90 6.65
C LEU A 407 21.01 -2.21 7.02
N ASN A 408 20.43 -3.01 7.91
CA ASN A 408 21.04 -4.26 8.40
C ASN A 408 20.18 -5.51 8.18
N GLY A 409 18.94 -5.34 7.70
CA GLY A 409 18.03 -6.44 7.41
C GLY A 409 17.33 -7.04 8.63
N GLU A 410 17.47 -6.49 9.82
CA GLU A 410 16.81 -7.00 11.03
C GLU A 410 15.29 -7.01 10.89
N GLY A 411 14.66 -8.14 11.24
CA GLY A 411 13.20 -8.26 11.26
C GLY A 411 12.59 -7.63 12.50
N LEU A 412 11.72 -6.63 12.31
CA LEU A 412 11.19 -5.77 13.35
C LEU A 412 9.69 -6.06 13.64
N ALA A 413 9.21 -5.61 14.80
CA ALA A 413 7.85 -5.62 15.29
C ALA A 413 7.15 -7.00 15.24
N ALA A 414 5.91 -7.12 14.76
CA ALA A 414 5.16 -8.35 14.80
C ALA A 414 5.76 -9.47 13.94
N ARG A 415 5.67 -10.71 14.41
CA ARG A 415 6.02 -11.92 13.65
C ARG A 415 4.78 -12.48 12.96
N HIS A 416 5.00 -13.25 11.90
CA HIS A 416 3.92 -13.89 11.13
C HIS A 416 2.90 -12.86 10.65
N PHE A 417 3.40 -11.81 10.02
CA PHE A 417 2.60 -10.69 9.56
C PHE A 417 2.01 -10.98 8.18
N GLY A 418 0.67 -10.94 8.08
CA GLY A 418 -0.06 -11.46 6.93
C GLY A 418 0.31 -10.82 5.60
N TRP A 419 0.28 -9.50 5.48
CA TRP A 419 0.55 -8.87 4.19
C TRP A 419 2.00 -9.00 3.71
N SER A 420 2.96 -9.33 4.60
CA SER A 420 4.33 -9.60 4.16
C SER A 420 4.42 -10.81 3.24
N THR A 421 3.38 -11.65 3.21
CA THR A 421 3.22 -12.72 2.23
C THR A 421 2.98 -12.23 0.78
N LEU A 422 2.72 -10.93 0.56
CA LEU A 422 2.69 -10.30 -0.78
C LEU A 422 3.96 -10.57 -1.61
N LEU A 423 5.07 -10.91 -0.95
CA LEU A 423 6.28 -11.34 -1.63
C LEU A 423 6.05 -12.58 -2.51
N VAL A 424 5.14 -13.47 -2.11
CA VAL A 424 4.72 -14.64 -2.92
C VAL A 424 4.02 -14.19 -4.20
N ASP A 425 3.13 -13.21 -4.11
CA ASP A 425 2.44 -12.65 -5.28
C ASP A 425 3.45 -12.05 -6.30
N LEU A 426 4.49 -11.36 -5.81
CA LEU A 426 5.57 -10.85 -6.67
C LEU A 426 6.38 -11.93 -7.37
N VAL A 427 6.50 -13.11 -6.77
CA VAL A 427 7.27 -14.24 -7.33
C VAL A 427 6.41 -15.08 -8.30
N LEU A 428 5.13 -15.30 -7.96
CA LEU A 428 4.25 -16.21 -8.71
C LEU A 428 3.53 -15.50 -9.86
N ASP A 429 3.14 -14.24 -9.70
CA ASP A 429 2.40 -13.50 -10.72
C ASP A 429 3.34 -12.86 -11.74
N ARG A 430 3.74 -13.68 -12.73
CA ARG A 430 4.59 -13.22 -13.83
C ARG A 430 3.88 -12.25 -14.79
N SER A 431 2.57 -12.19 -14.82
CA SER A 431 1.81 -11.27 -15.68
C SER A 431 2.04 -9.80 -15.26
N ARG A 432 2.25 -9.56 -13.97
CA ARG A 432 2.61 -8.25 -13.43
C ARG A 432 4.07 -7.85 -13.73
N LEU A 433 4.87 -8.78 -14.28
CA LEU A 433 6.27 -8.54 -14.59
C LEU A 433 6.48 -7.78 -15.90
N GLY A 434 5.42 -7.48 -16.68
CA GLY A 434 5.48 -6.90 -18.01
C GLY A 434 5.98 -7.90 -19.07
N PRO A 435 5.78 -7.65 -20.37
CA PRO A 435 6.34 -8.49 -21.41
C PRO A 435 7.87 -8.46 -21.33
N CYS A 436 8.51 -9.62 -21.24
CA CYS A 436 9.92 -9.73 -21.58
C CYS A 436 10.12 -9.09 -22.95
N GLY A 437 11.02 -8.11 -23.04
CA GLY A 437 11.35 -7.48 -24.30
C GLY A 437 11.66 -8.51 -25.37
N PRO A 438 11.47 -8.22 -26.67
CA PRO A 438 11.63 -9.19 -27.72
C PRO A 438 13.04 -9.75 -27.69
N SER A 439 13.15 -11.06 -27.41
CA SER A 439 14.37 -11.80 -27.64
C SER A 439 14.67 -11.69 -29.13
N GLY A 440 15.69 -10.90 -29.48
CA GLY A 440 16.17 -10.75 -30.84
C GLY A 440 16.63 -12.12 -31.38
N SER A 441 15.78 -12.73 -32.18
CA SER A 441 16.15 -13.79 -33.12
C SER A 441 15.74 -13.34 -34.52
N SER A 442 16.62 -12.55 -35.15
CA SER A 442 16.60 -12.38 -36.61
C SER A 442 17.00 -13.71 -37.26
N GLY A 443 16.02 -14.58 -37.45
CA GLY A 443 16.14 -15.72 -38.33
C GLY A 443 15.86 -15.29 -39.77
N THR A 444 16.91 -14.94 -40.51
CA THR A 444 16.85 -14.79 -41.95
C THR A 444 16.48 -16.15 -42.61
N SER A 445 15.21 -16.27 -43.00
CA SER A 445 14.77 -17.37 -43.87
C SER A 445 15.11 -17.03 -45.30
N ASN A 446 16.20 -17.61 -45.83
CA ASN A 446 16.48 -17.73 -47.28
C ASN A 446 15.46 -18.66 -47.89
N ARG A 447 14.50 -18.18 -48.65
CA ARG A 447 13.74 -18.97 -49.63
C ARG A 447 14.61 -19.07 -50.88
N VAL A 448 15.16 -20.25 -51.12
CA VAL A 448 15.66 -20.65 -52.44
C VAL A 448 14.46 -21.07 -53.28
N ALA A 449 14.25 -20.36 -54.40
CA ALA A 449 13.36 -20.81 -55.45
C ALA A 449 14.01 -21.94 -56.24
N ALA A 450 13.31 -23.02 -56.41
CA ALA A 450 13.66 -24.04 -57.44
C ALA A 450 12.52 -24.12 -58.45
N SER A 451 12.94 -24.00 -59.65
CA SER A 451 12.26 -24.13 -60.92
C SER A 451 11.35 -25.36 -61.06
#